data_22a5ae37abd40372a4f6221267fc50ad
#
_entry.id   22a5ae37abd40372a4f6221267fc50ad
#
_cell.length_a   1.000
_cell.length_b   1.000
_cell.length_c   1.000
_cell.angle_alpha   90.00
_cell.angle_beta   90.00
_cell.angle_gamma   90.00
#
_symmetry.space_group_name_H-M   'P 1'
#
loop_
_entity.id
_entity.type
_entity.pdbx_description
1 polymer ?
#
loop_
_entity_poly.entity_id
_entity_poly.type
_entity_poly.pdbx_seq_one_letter_code
_entity_poly.pdbx_strand_id
1 'polypeptide(L)'
;MDNQGTLALESDQVADFFELGFLVLPGFLPAELVGRLEPEVDRWVDSGLRDRSIAACLDPEPSGTPGLLEIELTAHGELAGYPPLLSIISRLVGPEFVFHHMHSNRQAPGAAGKEWHHDYEQGPLADRSKIMIHALHYLGGLDRTVGALAVLPGSHREVAGKRARAHLGTVELPGEVVIEELPAGSTVLLHSALFHARRPSPAGQRRERYMVDSSYCQCGVSWPPVKPYWRHLLARGRELGLDGGRWPELFAERHFTEYVRPS
;
A
#
# COMPACT_ATOMS: atom_id res chain seq x y z
N MET A 1 -14.70 27.92 7.49
CA MET A 1 -13.40 28.07 8.21
C MET A 1 -12.97 26.66 8.55
N ASP A 2 -12.29 26.04 7.60
CA ASP A 2 -11.93 24.63 7.68
C ASP A 2 -10.68 24.48 8.51
N ASN A 3 -10.89 24.00 9.72
CA ASN A 3 -9.81 23.59 10.60
C ASN A 3 -9.30 22.20 10.13
N GLN A 4 -8.71 22.13 8.93
CA GLN A 4 -7.88 21.01 8.53
C GLN A 4 -6.54 21.15 9.28
N GLY A 5 -6.58 20.89 10.58
CA GLY A 5 -5.37 20.69 11.34
C GLY A 5 -4.52 19.66 10.62
N THR A 6 -3.34 20.05 10.18
CA THR A 6 -2.33 19.15 9.64
C THR A 6 -2.18 18.03 10.66
N LEU A 7 -2.62 16.81 10.30
CA LEU A 7 -2.48 15.63 11.15
C LEU A 7 -0.98 15.29 11.17
N ALA A 8 -0.25 15.95 12.06
CA ALA A 8 1.17 15.67 12.26
C ALA A 8 1.28 14.53 13.26
N LEU A 9 2.11 13.52 12.93
CA LEU A 9 2.43 12.47 13.90
C LEU A 9 3.12 13.07 15.12
N GLU A 10 2.66 12.68 16.30
CA GLU A 10 3.34 12.95 17.56
C GLU A 10 4.67 12.17 17.61
N SER A 11 5.61 12.64 18.43
CA SER A 11 6.93 12.00 18.52
C SER A 11 6.86 10.56 18.97
N ASP A 12 5.91 10.24 19.86
CA ASP A 12 5.71 8.87 20.36
C ASP A 12 5.19 7.94 19.25
N GLN A 13 4.29 8.43 18.39
CA GLN A 13 3.81 7.66 17.23
C GLN A 13 4.93 7.36 16.22
N VAL A 14 5.85 8.30 16.04
CA VAL A 14 7.05 8.06 15.21
C VAL A 14 7.94 7.01 15.84
N ALA A 15 8.18 7.08 17.15
CA ALA A 15 8.97 6.09 17.87
C ALA A 15 8.34 4.71 17.81
N ASP A 16 7.03 4.61 18.03
CA ASP A 16 6.26 3.37 17.93
C ASP A 16 6.36 2.74 16.54
N PHE A 17 6.26 3.55 15.47
CA PHE A 17 6.43 3.04 14.11
C PHE A 17 7.79 2.38 13.90
N PHE A 18 8.87 3.00 14.38
CA PHE A 18 10.22 2.43 14.26
C PHE A 18 10.49 1.26 15.21
N GLU A 19 9.79 1.19 16.34
CA GLU A 19 9.89 0.08 17.25
C GLU A 19 9.06 -1.12 16.82
N LEU A 20 7.78 -0.90 16.52
CA LEU A 20 6.82 -1.96 16.22
C LEU A 20 6.78 -2.33 14.73
N GLY A 21 7.09 -1.39 13.85
CA GLY A 21 7.02 -1.54 12.40
C GLY A 21 5.65 -1.24 11.80
N PHE A 22 4.69 -0.73 12.58
CA PHE A 22 3.38 -0.31 12.09
C PHE A 22 2.78 0.81 12.92
N LEU A 23 1.80 1.50 12.31
CA LEU A 23 1.01 2.53 12.96
C LEU A 23 -0.44 2.46 12.47
N VAL A 24 -1.39 2.53 13.38
CA VAL A 24 -2.82 2.56 13.06
C VAL A 24 -3.34 3.99 13.13
N LEU A 25 -4.02 4.42 12.07
CA LEU A 25 -4.67 5.73 11.94
C LEU A 25 -6.18 5.52 11.78
N PRO A 26 -6.96 5.45 12.87
CA PRO A 26 -8.38 5.17 12.80
C PRO A 26 -9.16 6.29 12.09
N GLY A 27 -10.04 5.94 11.13
CA GLY A 27 -10.88 6.90 10.41
C GLY A 27 -10.08 8.00 9.69
N PHE A 28 -8.88 7.70 9.22
CA PHE A 28 -7.95 8.67 8.63
C PHE A 28 -8.45 9.32 7.35
N LEU A 29 -9.10 8.53 6.47
CA LEU A 29 -9.66 9.03 5.23
C LEU A 29 -11.04 9.65 5.48
N PRO A 30 -11.32 10.83 4.90
CA PRO A 30 -12.65 11.42 4.95
C PRO A 30 -13.71 10.49 4.33
N ALA A 31 -14.90 10.44 4.92
CA ALA A 31 -16.00 9.62 4.43
C ALA A 31 -16.36 9.91 2.95
N GLU A 32 -16.23 11.17 2.52
CA GLU A 32 -16.45 11.56 1.12
C GLU A 32 -15.44 10.91 0.17
N LEU A 33 -14.16 10.87 0.54
CA LEU A 33 -13.13 10.20 -0.26
C LEU A 33 -13.36 8.69 -0.30
N VAL A 34 -13.70 8.08 0.83
CA VAL A 34 -14.05 6.65 0.92
C VAL A 34 -15.21 6.33 -0.02
N GLY A 35 -16.29 7.11 0.03
CA GLY A 35 -17.47 6.90 -0.82
C GLY A 35 -17.20 7.03 -2.32
N ARG A 36 -16.14 7.74 -2.73
CA ARG A 36 -15.67 7.81 -4.13
C ARG A 36 -14.71 6.69 -4.49
N LEU A 37 -13.89 6.22 -3.54
CA LEU A 37 -12.94 5.13 -3.76
C LEU A 37 -13.61 3.77 -3.98
N GLU A 38 -14.65 3.43 -3.21
CA GLU A 38 -15.31 2.11 -3.31
C GLU A 38 -15.80 1.80 -4.74
N PRO A 39 -16.59 2.66 -5.42
CA PRO A 39 -17.02 2.38 -6.79
C PRO A 39 -15.87 2.39 -7.81
N GLU A 40 -14.79 3.10 -7.55
CA GLU A 40 -13.60 3.04 -8.40
C GLU A 40 -12.83 1.72 -8.21
N VAL A 41 -12.77 1.18 -6.98
CA VAL A 41 -12.25 -0.18 -6.72
C VAL A 41 -13.09 -1.22 -7.46
N ASP A 42 -14.42 -1.12 -7.40
CA ASP A 42 -15.32 -2.00 -8.15
C ASP A 42 -15.02 -1.95 -9.64
N ARG A 43 -14.96 -0.76 -10.21
CA ARG A 43 -14.62 -0.56 -11.62
C ARG A 43 -13.26 -1.19 -11.98
N TRP A 44 -12.25 -0.98 -11.15
CA TRP A 44 -10.90 -1.52 -11.36
C TRP A 44 -10.87 -3.04 -11.36
N VAL A 45 -11.52 -3.65 -10.36
CA VAL A 45 -11.56 -5.10 -10.18
C VAL A 45 -12.45 -5.77 -11.24
N ASP A 46 -13.71 -5.34 -11.38
CA ASP A 46 -14.69 -5.99 -12.25
C ASP A 46 -14.33 -5.89 -13.73
N SER A 47 -13.69 -4.79 -14.12
CA SER A 47 -13.24 -4.62 -15.50
C SER A 47 -11.90 -5.31 -15.79
N GLY A 48 -11.23 -5.94 -14.81
CA GLY A 48 -9.93 -6.59 -15.02
C GLY A 48 -8.84 -5.63 -15.53
N LEU A 49 -8.91 -4.36 -15.15
CA LEU A 49 -8.03 -3.30 -15.68
C LEU A 49 -6.56 -3.57 -15.35
N ARG A 50 -6.28 -4.13 -14.16
CA ARG A 50 -4.92 -4.51 -13.78
C ARG A 50 -4.28 -5.49 -14.74
N ASP A 51 -4.97 -6.61 -14.98
CA ASP A 51 -4.42 -7.70 -15.80
C ASP A 51 -4.27 -7.25 -17.25
N ARG A 52 -5.20 -6.45 -17.75
CA ARG A 52 -5.10 -5.84 -19.09
C ARG A 52 -3.91 -4.87 -19.18
N SER A 53 -3.68 -4.05 -18.16
CA SER A 53 -2.53 -3.13 -18.15
C SER A 53 -1.19 -3.87 -18.04
N ILE A 54 -1.15 -4.96 -17.27
CA ILE A 54 0.02 -5.84 -17.20
C ILE A 54 0.27 -6.48 -18.58
N ALA A 55 -0.76 -7.07 -19.18
CA ALA A 55 -0.66 -7.71 -20.48
C ALA A 55 -0.19 -6.73 -21.56
N ALA A 56 -0.77 -5.54 -21.61
CA ALA A 56 -0.38 -4.51 -22.59
C ALA A 56 1.11 -4.13 -22.52
N CYS A 57 1.68 -4.07 -21.31
CA CYS A 57 3.10 -3.74 -21.13
C CYS A 57 4.06 -4.92 -21.37
N LEU A 58 3.55 -6.15 -21.32
CA LEU A 58 4.35 -7.38 -21.54
C LEU A 58 4.22 -7.91 -22.97
N ASP A 59 3.28 -7.39 -23.75
CA ASP A 59 3.11 -7.75 -25.14
C ASP A 59 4.24 -7.12 -25.98
N PRO A 60 4.94 -7.90 -26.81
CA PRO A 60 5.98 -7.37 -27.73
C PRO A 60 5.42 -6.50 -28.88
N GLU A 61 4.11 -6.41 -29.08
CA GLU A 61 3.50 -5.55 -30.08
C GLU A 61 3.62 -4.04 -29.72
N PRO A 62 3.67 -3.14 -30.72
CA PRO A 62 4.11 -1.74 -30.52
C PRO A 62 3.20 -0.87 -29.65
N SER A 63 2.07 -1.37 -29.22
CA SER A 63 1.14 -0.58 -28.44
C SER A 63 1.40 -0.58 -26.94
N GLY A 64 2.37 -1.30 -26.42
CA GLY A 64 2.79 -1.49 -25.03
C GLY A 64 2.37 -0.47 -23.95
N THR A 65 1.33 0.31 -24.24
CA THR A 65 0.78 1.33 -23.36
C THR A 65 -0.42 0.77 -22.62
N PRO A 66 -0.41 0.79 -21.29
CA PRO A 66 -1.59 0.41 -20.52
C PRO A 66 -2.78 1.31 -20.90
N GLY A 67 -3.97 0.79 -20.80
CA GLY A 67 -5.19 1.57 -20.94
C GLY A 67 -5.34 2.56 -19.78
N LEU A 68 -6.35 2.37 -18.96
CA LEU A 68 -6.55 3.17 -17.74
C LEU A 68 -5.77 2.55 -16.57
N LEU A 69 -4.97 3.36 -15.86
CA LEU A 69 -4.29 2.96 -14.62
C LEU A 69 -5.07 3.39 -13.37
N GLU A 70 -4.84 2.73 -12.23
CA GLU A 70 -5.50 3.08 -10.96
C GLU A 70 -5.36 4.57 -10.63
N ILE A 71 -4.16 5.12 -10.78
CA ILE A 71 -3.86 6.53 -10.47
C ILE A 71 -4.63 7.55 -11.34
N GLU A 72 -5.18 7.12 -12.47
CA GLU A 72 -6.00 7.94 -13.36
C GLU A 72 -7.49 7.94 -12.94
N LEU A 73 -7.90 7.06 -12.06
CA LEU A 73 -9.19 7.12 -11.37
C LEU A 73 -9.14 8.29 -10.38
N THR A 74 -10.13 9.15 -10.40
CA THR A 74 -10.07 10.46 -9.73
C THR A 74 -9.79 10.35 -8.23
N ALA A 75 -10.50 9.46 -7.52
CA ALA A 75 -10.32 9.29 -6.08
C ALA A 75 -9.00 8.54 -5.76
N HIS A 76 -8.57 7.61 -6.62
CA HIS A 76 -7.27 6.94 -6.46
C HIS A 76 -6.10 7.91 -6.68
N GLY A 77 -6.19 8.79 -7.69
CA GLY A 77 -5.21 9.84 -7.89
C GLY A 77 -5.14 10.80 -6.69
N GLU A 78 -6.29 11.24 -6.19
CA GLU A 78 -6.38 12.05 -4.98
C GLU A 78 -5.74 11.35 -3.77
N LEU A 79 -5.97 10.04 -3.60
CA LEU A 79 -5.37 9.25 -2.52
C LEU A 79 -3.84 9.14 -2.67
N ALA A 80 -3.32 8.90 -3.89
CA ALA A 80 -1.88 8.81 -4.13
C ALA A 80 -1.13 10.11 -3.78
N GLY A 81 -1.76 11.26 -4.03
CA GLY A 81 -1.25 12.60 -3.71
C GLY A 81 -1.85 13.19 -2.43
N TYR A 82 -2.52 12.42 -1.57
CA TYR A 82 -3.26 12.92 -0.42
C TYR A 82 -2.35 13.67 0.58
N PRO A 83 -2.46 15.01 0.72
CA PRO A 83 -1.48 15.79 1.46
C PRO A 83 -1.31 15.39 2.93
N PRO A 84 -2.37 15.01 3.68
CA PRO A 84 -2.18 14.50 5.05
C PRO A 84 -1.36 13.23 5.09
N LEU A 85 -1.56 12.27 4.16
CA LEU A 85 -0.77 11.04 4.07
C LEU A 85 0.68 11.34 3.73
N LEU A 86 0.92 12.15 2.69
CA LEU A 86 2.28 12.50 2.26
C LEU A 86 3.05 13.26 3.35
N SER A 87 2.38 14.06 4.17
CA SER A 87 2.99 14.73 5.34
C SER A 87 3.43 13.70 6.40
N ILE A 88 2.63 12.68 6.65
CA ILE A 88 2.97 11.56 7.54
C ILE A 88 4.14 10.76 6.98
N ILE A 89 4.09 10.38 5.69
CA ILE A 89 5.19 9.66 5.02
C ILE A 89 6.49 10.47 5.12
N SER A 90 6.44 11.78 4.80
CA SER A 90 7.60 12.67 4.92
C SER A 90 8.17 12.71 6.34
N ARG A 91 7.33 12.62 7.37
CA ARG A 91 7.76 12.60 8.77
C ARG A 91 8.49 11.31 9.13
N LEU A 92 8.10 10.17 8.52
CA LEU A 92 8.69 8.86 8.78
C LEU A 92 9.95 8.59 7.97
N VAL A 93 10.00 9.00 6.68
CA VAL A 93 11.10 8.62 5.79
C VAL A 93 11.96 9.82 5.33
N GLY A 94 11.63 11.03 5.79
CA GLY A 94 12.26 12.27 5.33
C GLY A 94 11.54 12.89 4.14
N PRO A 95 11.96 14.11 3.73
CA PRO A 95 11.25 14.89 2.70
C PRO A 95 11.40 14.32 1.28
N GLU A 96 12.39 13.49 1.04
CA GLU A 96 12.68 12.89 -0.26
C GLU A 96 12.21 11.43 -0.29
N PHE A 97 11.06 11.21 -0.91
CA PHE A 97 10.47 9.89 -1.11
C PHE A 97 9.73 9.82 -2.45
N VAL A 98 9.54 8.62 -2.96
CA VAL A 98 8.90 8.35 -4.24
C VAL A 98 7.69 7.45 -4.04
N PHE A 99 6.63 7.69 -4.80
CA PHE A 99 5.48 6.80 -4.92
C PHE A 99 5.91 5.53 -5.69
N HIS A 100 5.68 4.37 -5.11
CA HIS A 100 6.15 3.11 -5.70
C HIS A 100 5.06 2.43 -6.53
N HIS A 101 3.92 2.17 -5.95
CA HIS A 101 2.76 1.58 -6.62
C HIS A 101 1.48 1.73 -5.80
N MET A 102 0.37 1.40 -6.44
CA MET A 102 -0.93 1.25 -5.82
C MET A 102 -1.50 -0.15 -6.13
N HIS A 103 -2.32 -0.66 -5.23
CA HIS A 103 -2.97 -1.96 -5.38
C HIS A 103 -4.34 -1.96 -4.71
N SER A 104 -5.38 -1.84 -5.52
CA SER A 104 -6.76 -1.96 -5.05
C SER A 104 -7.21 -3.42 -5.03
N ASN A 105 -7.94 -3.77 -4.01
CA ASN A 105 -8.43 -5.10 -3.79
C ASN A 105 -9.84 -5.09 -3.17
N ARG A 106 -10.72 -5.91 -3.73
CA ARG A 106 -12.03 -6.23 -3.18
C ARG A 106 -12.07 -7.73 -2.93
N GLN A 107 -12.19 -8.12 -1.68
CA GLN A 107 -12.21 -9.53 -1.30
C GLN A 107 -13.62 -9.97 -1.01
N ALA A 108 -14.05 -11.05 -1.68
CA ALA A 108 -15.33 -11.66 -1.48
C ALA A 108 -15.48 -12.20 -0.04
N PRO A 109 -16.72 -12.29 0.46
CA PRO A 109 -17.03 -12.98 1.70
C PRO A 109 -16.49 -14.41 1.68
N GLY A 110 -15.95 -14.87 2.81
CA GLY A 110 -15.35 -16.20 2.92
C GLY A 110 -14.01 -16.37 2.21
N ALA A 111 -13.39 -15.28 1.77
CA ALA A 111 -12.08 -15.35 1.13
C ALA A 111 -11.03 -15.99 2.06
N ALA A 112 -10.17 -16.82 1.48
CA ALA A 112 -9.03 -17.40 2.17
C ALA A 112 -8.11 -16.29 2.71
N GLY A 113 -7.39 -16.60 3.78
CA GLY A 113 -6.35 -15.71 4.30
C GLY A 113 -5.20 -15.53 3.32
N LYS A 114 -4.24 -14.72 3.72
CA LYS A 114 -2.93 -14.62 3.05
C LYS A 114 -1.87 -14.97 4.07
N GLU A 115 -0.98 -15.87 3.69
CA GLU A 115 0.10 -16.37 4.55
C GLU A 115 1.01 -15.26 5.06
N TRP A 116 1.78 -15.54 6.11
CA TRP A 116 2.80 -14.66 6.66
C TRP A 116 3.86 -14.31 5.61
N HIS A 117 3.98 -13.02 5.32
CA HIS A 117 4.91 -12.45 4.34
C HIS A 117 5.28 -11.03 4.73
N HIS A 118 6.23 -10.47 4.03
CA HIS A 118 6.47 -9.02 4.01
C HIS A 118 6.59 -8.54 2.57
N ASP A 119 6.52 -7.21 2.35
CA ASP A 119 6.44 -6.61 1.02
C ASP A 119 7.66 -5.74 0.64
N TYR A 120 8.77 -5.86 1.37
CA TYR A 120 9.97 -5.06 1.11
C TYR A 120 10.61 -5.43 -0.23
N GLU A 121 10.78 -4.44 -1.12
CA GLU A 121 11.19 -4.67 -2.51
C GLU A 121 12.67 -4.41 -2.79
N GLN A 122 13.41 -3.83 -1.87
CA GLN A 122 14.82 -3.54 -2.09
C GLN A 122 15.67 -4.82 -2.06
N GLY A 123 16.53 -5.01 -3.04
CA GLY A 123 17.60 -6.01 -3.04
C GLY A 123 18.98 -5.34 -2.93
N PRO A 124 20.02 -6.08 -2.51
CA PRO A 124 19.97 -7.41 -1.93
C PRO A 124 19.30 -7.47 -0.56
N LEU A 125 18.88 -8.65 -0.10
CA LEU A 125 18.19 -8.84 1.18
C LEU A 125 18.93 -8.26 2.39
N ALA A 126 20.24 -8.18 2.33
CA ALA A 126 21.09 -7.65 3.41
C ALA A 126 21.03 -6.12 3.52
N ASP A 127 20.65 -5.41 2.46
CA ASP A 127 20.56 -3.95 2.47
C ASP A 127 19.14 -3.51 2.85
N ARG A 128 18.99 -3.05 4.07
CA ARG A 128 17.77 -2.47 4.64
C ARG A 128 17.98 -1.01 5.04
N SER A 129 18.93 -0.32 4.38
CA SER A 129 19.32 1.06 4.72
C SER A 129 18.23 2.08 4.43
N LYS A 130 17.27 1.77 3.57
CA LYS A 130 16.18 2.66 3.18
C LYS A 130 14.83 2.04 3.52
N ILE A 131 13.86 2.91 3.83
CA ILE A 131 12.54 2.53 4.27
C ILE A 131 11.58 2.53 3.09
N MET A 132 10.76 1.49 3.01
CA MET A 132 9.56 1.43 2.20
C MET A 132 8.35 1.29 3.13
N ILE A 133 7.30 2.05 2.87
CA ILE A 133 6.06 2.05 3.65
C ILE A 133 4.91 1.63 2.75
N HIS A 134 4.06 0.74 3.24
CA HIS A 134 2.74 0.45 2.71
C HIS A 134 1.68 1.14 3.57
N ALA A 135 0.80 1.92 2.95
CA ALA A 135 -0.38 2.49 3.57
C ALA A 135 -1.60 1.67 3.15
N LEU A 136 -2.06 0.81 4.05
CA LEU A 136 -3.23 -0.04 3.83
C LEU A 136 -4.50 0.71 4.23
N HIS A 137 -5.27 1.17 3.26
CA HIS A 137 -6.51 1.91 3.47
C HIS A 137 -7.70 0.95 3.48
N TYR A 138 -8.31 0.77 4.64
CA TYR A 138 -9.51 -0.06 4.83
C TYR A 138 -10.76 0.79 4.64
N LEU A 139 -11.32 0.79 3.43
CA LEU A 139 -12.41 1.70 3.07
C LEU A 139 -13.64 1.46 3.94
N GLY A 140 -14.11 0.23 4.01
CA GLY A 140 -15.22 -0.14 4.90
C GLY A 140 -14.78 -0.46 6.35
N GLY A 141 -13.52 -0.27 6.71
CA GLY A 141 -12.97 -0.69 8.00
C GLY A 141 -12.79 -2.19 8.15
N LEU A 142 -12.48 -2.64 9.36
CA LEU A 142 -12.44 -4.05 9.76
C LEU A 142 -13.43 -4.31 10.89
N ASP A 143 -14.02 -5.50 10.90
CA ASP A 143 -14.80 -6.06 11.97
C ASP A 143 -14.76 -7.59 11.89
N ARG A 144 -15.47 -8.27 12.77
CA ARG A 144 -15.51 -9.74 12.84
C ARG A 144 -16.12 -10.43 11.61
N THR A 145 -16.65 -9.69 10.64
CA THR A 145 -17.25 -10.23 9.41
C THR A 145 -16.25 -10.33 8.26
N VAL A 146 -15.11 -9.68 8.38
CA VAL A 146 -14.03 -9.69 7.39
C VAL A 146 -12.73 -10.18 8.03
N GLY A 147 -11.80 -10.68 7.22
CA GLY A 147 -10.53 -11.20 7.73
C GLY A 147 -9.65 -10.11 8.34
N ALA A 148 -9.18 -10.34 9.57
CA ALA A 148 -8.32 -9.43 10.30
C ALA A 148 -6.92 -9.29 9.67
N LEU A 149 -6.24 -8.19 9.98
CA LEU A 149 -4.81 -8.03 9.73
C LEU A 149 -4.02 -8.50 10.96
N ALA A 150 -3.15 -9.47 10.80
CA ALA A 150 -2.18 -9.87 11.83
C ALA A 150 -0.80 -9.30 11.46
N VAL A 151 -0.10 -8.69 12.41
CA VAL A 151 1.26 -8.17 12.25
C VAL A 151 2.16 -8.77 13.31
N LEU A 152 3.45 -8.92 13.01
CA LEU A 152 4.45 -9.39 13.97
C LEU A 152 5.38 -8.24 14.35
N PRO A 153 5.10 -7.51 15.46
CA PRO A 153 5.84 -6.32 15.85
C PRO A 153 7.34 -6.56 15.94
N GLY A 154 8.14 -5.61 15.46
CA GLY A 154 9.60 -5.68 15.50
C GLY A 154 10.25 -6.58 14.45
N SER A 155 9.49 -7.43 13.74
CA SER A 155 10.03 -8.37 12.75
C SER A 155 10.66 -7.69 11.51
N HIS A 156 10.35 -6.43 11.27
CA HIS A 156 10.97 -5.64 10.20
C HIS A 156 12.47 -5.40 10.39
N ARG A 157 13.00 -5.61 11.60
CA ARG A 157 14.42 -5.53 11.90
C ARG A 157 15.21 -6.80 11.50
N GLU A 158 14.47 -7.88 11.24
CA GLU A 158 15.06 -9.15 10.80
C GLU A 158 15.28 -9.10 9.28
N VAL A 159 16.50 -9.45 8.85
CA VAL A 159 16.79 -9.58 7.41
C VAL A 159 16.39 -10.98 6.95
N ALA A 160 15.24 -11.07 6.33
CA ALA A 160 14.67 -12.33 5.86
C ALA A 160 14.04 -12.16 4.46
N GLY A 161 13.85 -13.26 3.74
CA GLY A 161 13.12 -13.24 2.46
C GLY A 161 11.63 -12.96 2.64
N LYS A 162 11.00 -12.36 1.64
CA LYS A 162 9.56 -11.98 1.66
C LYS A 162 8.64 -13.10 2.13
N ARG A 163 8.91 -14.32 1.74
CA ARG A 163 8.11 -15.51 2.03
C ARG A 163 8.76 -16.46 3.03
N ALA A 164 9.74 -16.00 3.79
CA ALA A 164 10.45 -16.85 4.76
C ALA A 164 9.51 -17.54 5.76
N ARG A 165 8.35 -16.94 6.05
CA ARG A 165 7.33 -17.46 6.97
C ARG A 165 6.06 -17.97 6.27
N ALA A 166 6.01 -17.99 4.93
CA ALA A 166 4.82 -18.39 4.18
C ALA A 166 4.37 -19.83 4.47
N HIS A 167 5.32 -20.73 4.79
CA HIS A 167 5.04 -22.12 5.14
C HIS A 167 4.18 -22.29 6.42
N LEU A 168 4.10 -21.23 7.24
CA LEU A 168 3.25 -21.18 8.43
C LEU A 168 1.78 -20.87 8.10
N GLY A 169 1.47 -20.56 6.82
CA GLY A 169 0.12 -20.15 6.43
C GLY A 169 -0.35 -18.93 7.22
N THR A 170 -1.54 -19.04 7.82
CA THR A 170 -2.17 -17.97 8.62
C THR A 170 -2.26 -18.35 10.11
N VAL A 171 -1.39 -19.25 10.60
CA VAL A 171 -1.40 -19.64 12.02
C VAL A 171 -1.04 -18.47 12.93
N GLU A 172 -1.52 -18.53 14.15
CA GLU A 172 -1.14 -17.57 15.19
C GLU A 172 0.32 -17.71 15.56
N LEU A 173 1.03 -16.59 15.67
CA LEU A 173 2.43 -16.57 16.07
C LEU A 173 2.58 -15.89 17.44
N PRO A 174 3.48 -16.38 18.29
CA PRO A 174 3.77 -15.73 19.56
C PRO A 174 4.18 -14.26 19.37
N GLY A 175 3.53 -13.36 20.09
CA GLY A 175 3.82 -11.92 20.03
C GLY A 175 3.19 -11.18 18.84
N GLU A 176 2.36 -11.83 18.05
CA GLU A 176 1.58 -11.12 17.03
C GLU A 176 0.56 -10.16 17.64
N VAL A 177 0.24 -9.13 16.88
CA VAL A 177 -0.89 -8.24 17.15
C VAL A 177 -1.93 -8.44 16.05
N VAL A 178 -3.17 -8.71 16.46
CA VAL A 178 -4.29 -8.90 15.53
C VAL A 178 -5.17 -7.65 15.55
N ILE A 179 -5.32 -7.03 14.39
CA ILE A 179 -6.14 -5.84 14.18
C ILE A 179 -7.48 -6.32 13.59
N GLU A 180 -8.48 -6.51 14.45
CA GLU A 180 -9.80 -7.04 14.10
C GLU A 180 -10.85 -5.96 13.87
N GLU A 181 -10.71 -4.81 14.52
CA GLU A 181 -11.70 -3.74 14.51
C GLU A 181 -11.04 -2.41 14.09
N LEU A 182 -11.53 -1.85 13.00
CA LEU A 182 -11.15 -0.53 12.50
C LEU A 182 -12.41 0.18 11.98
N PRO A 183 -12.63 1.45 12.31
CA PRO A 183 -13.67 2.25 11.65
C PRO A 183 -13.40 2.36 10.15
N ALA A 184 -14.45 2.63 9.37
CA ALA A 184 -14.34 2.89 7.94
C ALA A 184 -13.35 4.04 7.67
N GLY A 185 -12.58 3.95 6.57
CA GLY A 185 -11.57 4.93 6.21
C GLY A 185 -10.29 4.87 7.04
N SER A 186 -10.11 3.84 7.88
CA SER A 186 -8.85 3.68 8.62
C SER A 186 -7.69 3.34 7.71
N THR A 187 -6.50 3.80 8.10
CA THR A 187 -5.24 3.47 7.43
C THR A 187 -4.29 2.79 8.42
N VAL A 188 -3.67 1.70 7.98
CA VAL A 188 -2.56 1.07 8.71
C VAL A 188 -1.29 1.27 7.90
N LEU A 189 -0.32 2.00 8.47
CA LEU A 189 1.00 2.15 7.89
C LEU A 189 1.86 0.96 8.33
N LEU A 190 2.47 0.27 7.37
CA LEU A 190 3.40 -0.82 7.62
C LEU A 190 4.79 -0.45 7.09
N HIS A 191 5.83 -0.66 7.90
CA HIS A 191 7.16 -0.84 7.37
C HIS A 191 7.15 -2.07 6.47
N SER A 192 7.51 -1.93 5.20
CA SER A 192 7.31 -3.00 4.20
C SER A 192 8.00 -4.32 4.56
N ALA A 193 9.05 -4.28 5.39
CA ALA A 193 9.73 -5.47 5.89
C ALA A 193 9.05 -6.13 7.11
N LEU A 194 7.94 -5.58 7.62
CA LEU A 194 7.19 -6.17 8.73
C LEU A 194 6.44 -7.40 8.25
N PHE A 195 6.67 -8.55 8.90
CA PHE A 195 5.87 -9.74 8.64
C PHE A 195 4.43 -9.51 9.07
N HIS A 196 3.53 -9.76 8.14
CA HIS A 196 2.09 -9.65 8.34
C HIS A 196 1.35 -10.76 7.61
N ALA A 197 0.13 -11.01 8.03
CA ALA A 197 -0.77 -11.99 7.44
C ALA A 197 -2.20 -11.44 7.42
N ARG A 198 -3.03 -11.95 6.53
CA ARG A 198 -4.47 -11.73 6.58
C ARG A 198 -5.14 -13.00 7.06
N ARG A 199 -5.94 -12.90 8.11
CA ARG A 199 -6.77 -14.01 8.56
C ARG A 199 -7.88 -14.29 7.54
N PRO A 200 -8.32 -15.56 7.39
CA PRO A 200 -9.47 -15.87 6.56
C PRO A 200 -10.70 -15.10 7.01
N SER A 201 -11.55 -14.70 6.06
CA SER A 201 -12.88 -14.18 6.41
C SER A 201 -13.75 -15.32 6.98
N PRO A 202 -14.54 -15.07 8.03
CA PRO A 202 -15.42 -16.09 8.59
C PRO A 202 -16.41 -16.61 7.55
N ALA A 203 -16.73 -17.91 7.61
CA ALA A 203 -17.72 -18.51 6.73
C ALA A 203 -19.13 -17.95 6.97
N GLY A 204 -19.93 -17.84 5.92
CA GLY A 204 -21.31 -17.39 5.99
C GLY A 204 -21.51 -15.87 6.08
N GLN A 205 -20.44 -15.09 6.09
CA GLN A 205 -20.53 -13.63 6.02
C GLN A 205 -20.87 -13.18 4.59
N ARG A 206 -21.44 -11.97 4.49
CA ARG A 206 -21.86 -11.39 3.20
C ARG A 206 -21.12 -10.11 2.86
N ARG A 207 -20.30 -9.57 3.78
CA ARG A 207 -19.60 -8.31 3.60
C ARG A 207 -18.30 -8.54 2.81
N GLU A 208 -18.09 -7.71 1.79
CA GLU A 208 -16.84 -7.60 1.07
C GLU A 208 -15.85 -6.73 1.85
N ARG A 209 -14.57 -6.98 1.67
CA ARG A 209 -13.49 -6.20 2.26
C ARG A 209 -12.79 -5.39 1.18
N TYR A 210 -12.99 -4.08 1.22
CA TYR A 210 -12.35 -3.13 0.33
C TYR A 210 -11.06 -2.62 0.94
N MET A 211 -9.99 -2.66 0.17
CA MET A 211 -8.69 -2.14 0.58
C MET A 211 -7.96 -1.53 -0.62
N VAL A 212 -7.36 -0.38 -0.42
CA VAL A 212 -6.38 0.21 -1.32
C VAL A 212 -5.05 0.26 -0.57
N ASP A 213 -4.00 -0.27 -1.17
CA ASP A 213 -2.62 -0.16 -0.70
C ASP A 213 -1.91 0.88 -1.56
N SER A 214 -1.31 1.89 -0.95
CA SER A 214 -0.42 2.84 -1.59
C SER A 214 0.96 2.78 -0.95
N SER A 215 1.99 2.65 -1.79
CA SER A 215 3.35 2.37 -1.32
C SER A 215 4.30 3.52 -1.65
N TYR A 216 5.17 3.85 -0.69
CA TYR A 216 6.12 4.94 -0.78
C TYR A 216 7.51 4.48 -0.33
N CYS A 217 8.53 4.92 -1.05
CA CYS A 217 9.91 4.53 -0.80
C CYS A 217 10.79 5.74 -0.52
N GLN A 218 11.64 5.65 0.49
CA GLN A 218 12.66 6.64 0.77
C GLN A 218 13.66 6.70 -0.39
N CYS A 219 14.04 7.90 -0.83
CA CYS A 219 15.05 8.10 -1.86
C CYS A 219 16.47 7.73 -1.38
N GLY A 220 17.39 7.60 -2.34
CA GLY A 220 18.81 7.32 -2.08
C GLY A 220 19.27 5.90 -2.45
N VAL A 221 18.35 5.07 -2.94
CA VAL A 221 18.63 3.77 -3.59
C VAL A 221 17.73 3.60 -4.81
N SER A 222 18.03 2.64 -5.67
CA SER A 222 17.16 2.28 -6.79
C SER A 222 16.23 1.15 -6.38
N TRP A 223 14.92 1.38 -6.43
CA TRP A 223 13.89 0.42 -6.05
C TRP A 223 13.45 -0.45 -7.24
N PRO A 224 13.35 -1.76 -7.11
CA PRO A 224 12.80 -2.60 -8.16
C PRO A 224 11.28 -2.41 -8.25
N PRO A 225 10.74 -2.06 -9.43
CA PRO A 225 9.31 -1.90 -9.60
C PRO A 225 8.58 -3.24 -9.59
N VAL A 226 7.36 -3.28 -9.03
CA VAL A 226 6.51 -4.50 -8.98
C VAL A 226 5.52 -4.59 -10.12
N LYS A 227 5.36 -3.53 -10.92
CA LYS A 227 4.41 -3.48 -12.03
C LYS A 227 5.15 -3.14 -13.33
N PRO A 228 4.86 -3.84 -14.45
CA PRO A 228 5.51 -3.55 -15.72
C PRO A 228 5.15 -2.16 -16.27
N TYR A 229 4.02 -1.59 -15.86
CA TYR A 229 3.55 -0.26 -16.26
C TYR A 229 4.04 0.89 -15.34
N TRP A 230 5.04 0.67 -14.48
CA TRP A 230 5.49 1.62 -13.48
C TRP A 230 5.90 2.99 -14.05
N ARG A 231 6.54 3.04 -15.23
CA ARG A 231 6.89 4.31 -15.88
C ARG A 231 5.66 5.10 -16.28
N HIS A 232 4.67 4.42 -16.85
CA HIS A 232 3.39 5.05 -17.21
C HIS A 232 2.66 5.56 -15.96
N LEU A 233 2.69 4.79 -14.86
CA LEU A 233 2.12 5.18 -13.59
C LEU A 233 2.75 6.48 -13.06
N LEU A 234 4.08 6.56 -13.03
CA LEU A 234 4.80 7.77 -12.58
C LEU A 234 4.58 8.96 -13.53
N ALA A 235 4.59 8.71 -14.83
CA ALA A 235 4.31 9.75 -15.81
C ALA A 235 2.90 10.35 -15.62
N ARG A 236 1.90 9.50 -15.43
CA ARG A 236 0.52 9.94 -15.16
C ARG A 236 0.39 10.72 -13.85
N GLY A 237 1.08 10.29 -12.78
CA GLY A 237 1.12 11.04 -11.53
C GLY A 237 1.66 12.47 -11.71
N ARG A 238 2.72 12.64 -12.51
CA ARG A 238 3.25 13.98 -12.86
C ARG A 238 2.28 14.79 -13.73
N GLU A 239 1.74 14.19 -14.77
CA GLU A 239 0.80 14.85 -15.69
C GLU A 239 -0.48 15.35 -14.98
N LEU A 240 -0.93 14.61 -13.98
CA LEU A 240 -2.08 14.97 -13.14
C LEU A 240 -1.71 15.94 -12.00
N GLY A 241 -0.44 16.27 -11.81
CA GLY A 241 0.02 17.20 -10.77
C GLY A 241 -0.20 16.70 -9.34
N LEU A 242 -0.17 15.38 -9.14
CA LEU A 242 -0.51 14.76 -7.85
C LEU A 242 0.55 15.00 -6.76
N ASP A 243 1.73 15.50 -7.12
CA ASP A 243 2.77 15.94 -6.18
C ASP A 243 2.42 17.27 -5.49
N GLY A 244 1.38 17.95 -5.97
CA GLY A 244 0.92 19.24 -5.46
C GLY A 244 1.99 20.34 -5.47
N GLY A 245 3.08 20.16 -6.23
CA GLY A 245 4.25 21.06 -6.27
C GLY A 245 5.06 21.06 -4.97
N ARG A 246 4.72 20.21 -3.99
CA ARG A 246 5.39 20.16 -2.68
C ARG A 246 6.38 19.00 -2.54
N TRP A 247 6.17 17.91 -3.27
CA TRP A 247 6.99 16.71 -3.22
C TRP A 247 7.57 16.37 -4.61
N PRO A 248 8.63 17.07 -5.05
CA PRO A 248 9.16 16.98 -6.43
C PRO A 248 9.68 15.58 -6.78
N GLU A 249 10.05 14.76 -5.77
CA GLU A 249 10.54 13.40 -5.98
C GLU A 249 9.42 12.37 -6.09
N LEU A 250 8.16 12.72 -5.75
CA LEU A 250 7.07 11.76 -5.57
C LEU A 250 6.85 10.84 -6.78
N PHE A 251 7.07 11.33 -8.01
CA PHE A 251 6.91 10.55 -9.24
C PHE A 251 8.18 10.53 -10.10
N ALA A 252 9.36 10.60 -9.47
CA ALA A 252 10.64 10.63 -10.19
C ALA A 252 11.15 9.23 -10.54
N GLU A 253 11.32 8.95 -11.83
CA GLU A 253 11.75 7.64 -12.36
C GLU A 253 13.17 7.25 -11.96
N ARG A 254 14.05 8.23 -11.69
CA ARG A 254 15.46 7.98 -11.36
C ARG A 254 15.69 7.13 -10.11
N HIS A 255 14.64 6.90 -9.31
CA HIS A 255 14.67 6.09 -8.09
C HIS A 255 14.32 4.62 -8.33
N PHE A 256 14.22 4.20 -9.59
CA PHE A 256 13.83 2.83 -9.94
C PHE A 256 14.87 2.14 -10.82
N THR A 257 14.95 0.81 -10.66
CA THR A 257 15.60 -0.07 -11.62
C THR A 257 14.63 -0.42 -12.75
N GLU A 258 15.10 -1.23 -13.73
CA GLU A 258 14.20 -1.80 -14.73
C GLU A 258 13.29 -2.87 -14.11
N TYR A 259 12.07 -2.98 -14.66
CA TYR A 259 11.17 -4.07 -14.28
C TYR A 259 11.74 -5.41 -14.76
N VAL A 260 11.77 -6.37 -13.84
CA VAL A 260 12.14 -7.75 -14.14
C VAL A 260 10.92 -8.61 -13.91
N ARG A 261 10.49 -9.36 -14.95
CA ARG A 261 9.35 -10.27 -14.82
C ARG A 261 9.67 -11.36 -13.78
N PRO A 262 8.81 -11.57 -12.78
CA PRO A 262 8.96 -12.70 -11.86
C PRO A 262 8.98 -14.03 -12.62
N SER A 263 9.93 -14.90 -12.26
CA SER A 263 10.07 -16.24 -12.81
C SER A 263 9.00 -17.20 -12.28
#